data_2aab6f0450d6a2a518a7580618cd59df
#
_entry.id   2aab6f0450d6a2a518a7580618cd59df
#
_cell.length_a   1.000
_cell.length_b   1.000
_cell.length_c   1.000
_cell.angle_alpha   90.00
_cell.angle_beta   90.00
_cell.angle_gamma   90.00
#
_symmetry.space_group_name_H-M   'P 1'
#
loop_
_entity.id
_entity.type
_entity.pdbx_description
1 polymer ?
#
loop_
_entity_poly.entity_id
_entity_poly.type
_entity_poly.pdbx_seq_one_letter_code
_entity_poly.pdbx_strand_id
1 'polypeptide(L)'
;MATERDSLINRPSVHPDSIYGLAVDQIRLSNGDKLHEEGFKGQGMTIAVIDAGFHNADKITAMQNIRILGTKDFVNPQSDIFAESSHGMAVLSCIAMNRPGVMTGTAPEASFWLLRSEDEYSEHLVEQDYWAAAVEYADSVGVDVLNTSLGYYAFDDKSKNYKLRNLDGHHALMSRQASRIADKGMVLVCSAGNSGAGSWKKITPPGDAGN
;
A
#
# COMPACT_ATOMS: atom_id res chain seq x y z
N MET A 1 19.82 -11.70 -24.55
CA MET A 1 19.98 -10.36 -25.11
C MET A 1 18.70 -9.59 -24.75
N ALA A 2 18.78 -8.62 -23.84
CA ALA A 2 17.67 -7.70 -23.58
C ALA A 2 17.44 -6.88 -24.86
N THR A 3 16.23 -6.82 -25.34
CA THR A 3 15.88 -6.06 -26.53
C THR A 3 15.97 -4.56 -26.25
N GLU A 4 16.30 -3.74 -27.24
CA GLU A 4 16.37 -2.26 -27.10
C GLU A 4 15.08 -1.64 -26.50
N ARG A 5 13.95 -2.34 -26.58
CA ARG A 5 12.69 -1.95 -25.93
C ARG A 5 12.76 -1.97 -24.42
N ASP A 6 13.46 -2.91 -23.79
CA ASP A 6 13.57 -2.98 -22.32
C ASP A 6 14.42 -1.85 -21.75
N SER A 7 15.34 -1.28 -22.54
CA SER A 7 16.16 -0.14 -22.14
C SER A 7 15.42 1.21 -22.14
N LEU A 8 14.30 1.31 -22.87
CA LEU A 8 13.50 2.54 -22.95
C LEU A 8 12.45 2.64 -21.82
N ILE A 9 12.03 1.48 -21.30
CA ILE A 9 11.00 1.41 -20.23
C ILE A 9 11.58 1.74 -18.86
N ASN A 10 12.90 1.61 -18.67
CA ASN A 10 13.57 1.73 -17.37
C ASN A 10 14.45 2.98 -17.18
N ARG A 11 14.28 4.02 -17.99
CA ARG A 11 14.93 5.30 -17.71
C ARG A 11 13.92 6.20 -16.99
N PRO A 12 14.10 6.49 -15.70
CA PRO A 12 13.31 7.53 -15.06
C PRO A 12 13.58 8.83 -15.83
N SER A 13 12.51 9.43 -16.37
CA SER A 13 12.59 10.77 -16.94
C SER A 13 12.81 11.73 -15.78
N VAL A 14 14.06 12.17 -15.61
CA VAL A 14 14.39 13.19 -14.62
C VAL A 14 14.02 14.54 -15.25
N HIS A 15 12.96 15.15 -14.73
CA HIS A 15 12.60 16.54 -15.04
C HIS A 15 13.14 17.43 -13.90
N PRO A 16 14.35 18.03 -14.03
CA PRO A 16 15.01 18.76 -12.95
C PRO A 16 14.19 19.92 -12.39
N ASP A 17 13.32 20.50 -13.23
CA ASP A 17 12.49 21.65 -12.87
C ASP A 17 11.13 21.25 -12.25
N SER A 18 10.84 19.95 -12.14
CA SER A 18 9.61 19.46 -11.53
C SER A 18 9.78 19.25 -10.04
N ILE A 19 8.82 19.73 -9.25
CA ILE A 19 8.73 19.42 -7.82
C ILE A 19 8.60 17.90 -7.56
N TYR A 20 8.13 17.13 -8.54
CA TYR A 20 7.93 15.69 -8.44
C TYR A 20 9.21 14.87 -8.65
N GLY A 21 10.26 15.46 -9.25
CA GLY A 21 11.53 14.78 -9.50
C GLY A 21 11.32 13.42 -10.22
N LEU A 22 11.72 12.33 -9.57
CA LEU A 22 11.60 10.97 -10.13
C LEU A 22 10.16 10.47 -10.29
N ALA A 23 9.19 11.08 -9.62
CA ALA A 23 7.78 10.66 -9.64
C ALA A 23 6.93 11.40 -10.69
N VAL A 24 7.53 12.29 -11.50
CA VAL A 24 6.77 13.20 -12.38
C VAL A 24 5.82 12.47 -13.33
N ASP A 25 6.27 11.40 -13.97
CA ASP A 25 5.46 10.67 -14.95
C ASP A 25 4.31 9.92 -14.29
N GLN A 26 4.55 9.31 -13.12
CA GLN A 26 3.53 8.61 -12.34
C GLN A 26 2.44 9.57 -11.83
N ILE A 27 2.84 10.73 -11.33
CA ILE A 27 1.88 11.73 -10.85
C ILE A 27 1.05 12.28 -12.01
N ARG A 28 1.67 12.59 -13.14
CA ARG A 28 0.97 13.11 -14.33
C ARG A 28 0.06 12.08 -15.00
N LEU A 29 0.40 10.80 -14.94
CA LEU A 29 -0.42 9.72 -15.48
C LEU A 29 -1.84 9.72 -14.90
N SER A 30 -1.98 10.08 -13.64
CA SER A 30 -3.26 10.18 -12.92
C SER A 30 -3.81 11.62 -12.81
N ASN A 31 -3.17 12.61 -13.45
CA ASN A 31 -3.44 14.04 -13.30
C ASN A 31 -3.28 14.54 -11.84
N GLY A 32 -2.45 13.87 -11.03
CA GLY A 32 -2.19 14.25 -9.66
C GLY A 32 -1.49 15.62 -9.53
N ASP A 33 -0.71 16.02 -10.55
CA ASP A 33 -0.13 17.35 -10.64
C ASP A 33 -1.20 18.46 -10.64
N LYS A 34 -2.31 18.25 -11.38
CA LYS A 34 -3.42 19.21 -11.41
C LYS A 34 -4.14 19.31 -10.07
N LEU A 35 -4.34 18.18 -9.37
CA LEU A 35 -4.90 18.18 -8.02
C LEU A 35 -4.01 18.97 -7.05
N HIS A 36 -2.68 18.79 -7.15
CA HIS A 36 -1.74 19.54 -6.33
C HIS A 36 -1.70 21.03 -6.65
N GLU A 37 -1.86 21.42 -7.93
CA GLU A 37 -1.99 22.82 -8.36
C GLU A 37 -3.24 23.48 -7.78
N GLU A 38 -4.34 22.72 -7.64
CA GLU A 38 -5.58 23.16 -6.99
C GLU A 38 -5.51 23.14 -5.45
N GLY A 39 -4.39 22.67 -4.89
CA GLY A 39 -4.15 22.64 -3.44
C GLY A 39 -4.53 21.33 -2.75
N PHE A 40 -4.98 20.31 -3.47
CA PHE A 40 -5.32 18.99 -2.90
C PHE A 40 -4.08 18.09 -2.76
N LYS A 41 -3.44 18.10 -1.59
CA LYS A 41 -2.21 17.37 -1.29
C LYS A 41 -2.33 16.42 -0.09
N GLY A 42 -3.57 16.17 0.35
CA GLY A 42 -3.86 15.29 1.48
C GLY A 42 -3.87 15.98 2.85
N GLN A 43 -3.79 17.31 2.92
CA GLN A 43 -3.85 18.05 4.17
C GLN A 43 -5.16 17.79 4.90
N GLY A 44 -5.05 17.51 6.21
CA GLY A 44 -6.18 17.16 7.05
C GLY A 44 -6.66 15.71 6.95
N MET A 45 -6.15 14.94 5.97
CA MET A 45 -6.49 13.53 5.80
C MET A 45 -5.54 12.62 6.59
N THR A 46 -6.09 11.54 7.12
CA THR A 46 -5.35 10.48 7.80
C THR A 46 -5.36 9.21 6.95
N ILE A 47 -4.20 8.71 6.59
CA ILE A 47 -4.03 7.51 5.75
C ILE A 47 -3.37 6.42 6.58
N ALA A 48 -3.92 5.20 6.58
CA ALA A 48 -3.20 4.03 7.05
C ALA A 48 -2.59 3.27 5.89
N VAL A 49 -1.32 2.91 6.01
CA VAL A 49 -0.63 1.97 5.13
C VAL A 49 -0.50 0.65 5.86
N ILE A 50 -1.18 -0.39 5.36
CA ILE A 50 -1.13 -1.75 5.90
C ILE A 50 -0.22 -2.58 4.98
N ASP A 51 0.88 -3.11 5.53
CA ASP A 51 1.95 -3.73 4.74
C ASP A 51 2.79 -4.72 5.58
N ALA A 52 3.87 -5.28 5.00
CA ALA A 52 4.78 -6.24 5.63
C ALA A 52 5.85 -5.60 6.53
N GLY A 53 6.02 -4.29 6.49
CA GLY A 53 7.03 -3.56 7.26
C GLY A 53 7.43 -2.25 6.57
N PHE A 54 8.25 -1.45 7.27
CA PHE A 54 8.59 -0.08 6.83
C PHE A 54 10.10 0.19 7.02
N HIS A 55 10.93 -0.73 6.55
CA HIS A 55 12.38 -0.75 6.80
C HIS A 55 13.02 0.62 6.62
N ASN A 56 13.66 1.12 7.68
CA ASN A 56 14.37 2.40 7.72
C ASN A 56 13.54 3.65 7.35
N ALA A 57 12.20 3.58 7.28
CA ALA A 57 11.38 4.76 6.98
C ALA A 57 11.60 5.89 7.99
N ASP A 58 11.93 5.56 9.24
CA ASP A 58 12.30 6.47 10.33
C ASP A 58 13.70 7.09 10.18
N LYS A 59 14.57 6.49 9.37
CA LYS A 59 15.99 6.89 9.21
C LYS A 59 16.30 7.56 7.88
N ILE A 60 15.53 7.26 6.84
CA ILE A 60 15.74 7.83 5.50
C ILE A 60 15.48 9.33 5.54
N THR A 61 16.52 10.13 5.32
CA THR A 61 16.46 11.61 5.40
C THR A 61 15.34 12.19 4.52
N ALA A 62 15.08 11.59 3.36
CA ALA A 62 14.05 12.05 2.44
C ALA A 62 12.61 11.81 2.99
N MET A 63 12.45 10.95 3.97
CA MET A 63 11.16 10.59 4.58
C MET A 63 10.92 11.27 5.94
N GLN A 64 11.88 11.99 6.49
CA GLN A 64 11.77 12.60 7.83
C GLN A 64 10.68 13.68 7.94
N ASN A 65 10.19 14.20 6.81
CA ASN A 65 9.11 15.19 6.79
C ASN A 65 7.71 14.54 6.75
N ILE A 66 7.63 13.21 6.67
CA ILE A 66 6.35 12.50 6.67
C ILE A 66 5.75 12.56 8.09
N ARG A 67 4.50 12.97 8.18
CA ARG A 67 3.79 13.05 9.47
C ARG A 67 3.25 11.66 9.85
N ILE A 68 4.06 10.87 10.55
CA ILE A 68 3.65 9.58 11.10
C ILE A 68 2.99 9.83 12.46
N LEU A 69 1.72 9.43 12.60
CA LEU A 69 0.92 9.56 13.83
C LEU A 69 1.22 8.42 14.82
N GLY A 70 1.56 7.26 14.29
CA GLY A 70 1.94 6.10 15.08
C GLY A 70 2.11 4.86 14.22
N THR A 71 2.52 3.78 14.89
CA THR A 71 2.81 2.49 14.27
C THR A 71 2.20 1.37 15.07
N LYS A 72 1.85 0.26 14.43
CA LYS A 72 1.44 -0.96 15.15
C LYS A 72 1.79 -2.21 14.36
N ASP A 73 2.31 -3.22 15.06
CA ASP A 73 2.60 -4.54 14.51
C ASP A 73 1.57 -5.55 15.02
N PHE A 74 0.85 -6.20 14.09
CA PHE A 74 -0.14 -7.24 14.40
C PHE A 74 0.43 -8.65 14.24
N VAL A 75 1.59 -8.79 13.57
CA VAL A 75 2.29 -10.06 13.40
C VAL A 75 3.10 -10.39 14.65
N ASN A 76 3.92 -9.42 15.07
CA ASN A 76 4.75 -9.55 16.26
C ASN A 76 4.79 -8.22 17.05
N PRO A 77 3.94 -8.05 18.07
CA PRO A 77 3.89 -6.81 18.84
C PRO A 77 5.20 -6.42 19.57
N GLN A 78 6.20 -7.29 19.58
CA GLN A 78 7.52 -7.06 20.18
C GLN A 78 8.55 -6.59 19.16
N SER A 79 8.24 -6.63 17.85
CA SER A 79 9.17 -6.22 16.81
C SER A 79 9.12 -4.71 16.56
N ASP A 80 10.17 -4.23 15.89
CA ASP A 80 10.22 -2.87 15.34
C ASP A 80 9.86 -2.92 13.87
N ILE A 81 8.71 -2.36 13.48
CA ILE A 81 8.25 -2.34 12.09
C ILE A 81 9.25 -1.67 11.14
N PHE A 82 10.16 -0.83 11.67
CA PHE A 82 11.21 -0.18 10.89
C PHE A 82 12.45 -1.08 10.68
N ALA A 83 12.47 -2.26 11.27
CA ALA A 83 13.46 -3.31 11.02
C ALA A 83 12.94 -4.43 10.10
N GLU A 84 11.64 -4.42 9.81
CA GLU A 84 10.95 -5.44 9.00
C GLU A 84 11.03 -5.12 7.49
N SER A 85 10.18 -5.73 6.65
CA SER A 85 10.20 -5.58 5.18
C SER A 85 10.31 -4.12 4.70
N SER A 86 11.01 -3.94 3.58
CA SER A 86 11.12 -2.63 2.91
C SER A 86 9.94 -2.31 1.98
N HIS A 87 9.01 -3.26 1.75
CA HIS A 87 7.92 -3.09 0.81
C HIS A 87 7.01 -1.94 1.21
N GLY A 88 6.51 -1.91 2.43
CA GLY A 88 5.64 -0.82 2.90
C GLY A 88 6.33 0.54 2.96
N MET A 89 7.67 0.59 3.17
CA MET A 89 8.43 1.83 3.04
C MET A 89 8.39 2.35 1.59
N ALA A 90 8.55 1.46 0.61
CA ALA A 90 8.47 1.84 -0.80
C ALA A 90 7.05 2.33 -1.17
N VAL A 91 6.01 1.63 -0.71
CA VAL A 91 4.60 2.05 -0.86
C VAL A 91 4.36 3.42 -0.22
N LEU A 92 4.78 3.59 1.05
CA LEU A 92 4.67 4.86 1.77
C LEU A 92 5.34 6.00 1.01
N SER A 93 6.51 5.77 0.41
CA SER A 93 7.23 6.79 -0.35
C SER A 93 6.44 7.30 -1.55
N CYS A 94 5.72 6.44 -2.25
CA CYS A 94 4.88 6.82 -3.38
C CYS A 94 3.70 7.71 -2.99
N ILE A 95 3.22 7.59 -1.75
CA ILE A 95 2.08 8.36 -1.24
C ILE A 95 2.56 9.63 -0.51
N ALA A 96 3.51 9.49 0.38
CA ALA A 96 3.83 10.45 1.44
C ALA A 96 5.09 11.27 1.21
N MET A 97 5.99 10.86 0.29
CA MET A 97 7.25 11.57 0.09
C MET A 97 7.00 13.05 -0.19
N ASN A 98 7.70 13.93 0.54
CA ASN A 98 7.60 15.38 0.37
C ASN A 98 9.02 15.97 0.29
N ARG A 99 9.67 15.75 -0.84
CA ARG A 99 10.99 16.30 -1.13
C ARG A 99 11.04 16.86 -2.56
N PRO A 100 10.61 18.11 -2.73
CA PRO A 100 10.57 18.77 -4.03
C PRO A 100 11.90 18.65 -4.79
N GLY A 101 11.83 18.36 -6.09
CA GLY A 101 13.00 18.14 -6.95
C GLY A 101 13.64 16.76 -6.84
N VAL A 102 13.28 15.95 -5.84
CA VAL A 102 13.75 14.57 -5.67
C VAL A 102 12.59 13.60 -5.92
N MET A 103 11.56 13.67 -5.09
CA MET A 103 10.33 12.90 -5.22
C MET A 103 9.23 13.55 -4.37
N THR A 104 8.06 13.76 -4.95
CA THR A 104 6.84 14.15 -4.23
C THR A 104 5.77 13.12 -4.52
N GLY A 105 5.18 12.56 -3.48
CA GLY A 105 4.13 11.55 -3.56
C GLY A 105 2.76 12.13 -3.88
N THR A 106 1.74 11.27 -3.85
CA THR A 106 0.35 11.65 -4.22
C THR A 106 -0.38 12.42 -3.12
N ALA A 107 0.00 12.22 -1.84
CA ALA A 107 -0.60 12.89 -0.67
C ALA A 107 0.48 13.35 0.32
N PRO A 108 1.41 14.25 -0.09
CA PRO A 108 2.61 14.59 0.68
C PRO A 108 2.31 15.40 1.95
N GLU A 109 1.08 15.90 2.12
CA GLU A 109 0.66 16.70 3.28
C GLU A 109 -0.34 15.94 4.19
N ALA A 110 -0.61 14.66 3.90
CA ALA A 110 -1.42 13.80 4.76
C ALA A 110 -0.67 13.37 6.04
N SER A 111 -1.42 12.79 6.96
CA SER A 111 -0.88 12.14 8.16
C SER A 111 -1.01 10.62 8.04
N PHE A 112 -0.08 9.86 8.64
CA PHE A 112 0.02 8.43 8.37
C PHE A 112 0.02 7.56 9.63
N TRP A 113 -0.73 6.47 9.60
CA TRP A 113 -0.57 5.31 10.46
C TRP A 113 0.14 4.20 9.67
N LEU A 114 1.16 3.58 10.26
CA LEU A 114 1.90 2.48 9.64
C LEU A 114 1.59 1.19 10.39
N LEU A 115 0.94 0.24 9.71
CA LEU A 115 0.40 -0.95 10.31
C LEU A 115 1.00 -2.19 9.63
N ARG A 116 1.67 -3.06 10.40
CA ARG A 116 2.19 -4.30 9.87
C ARG A 116 1.21 -5.44 10.11
N SER A 117 0.83 -6.15 9.04
CA SER A 117 -0.07 -7.30 9.08
C SER A 117 0.42 -8.51 8.31
N GLU A 118 1.60 -8.44 7.68
CA GLU A 118 2.18 -9.51 6.86
C GLU A 118 3.57 -9.88 7.35
N ASP A 119 3.86 -11.19 7.31
CA ASP A 119 5.19 -11.76 7.49
C ASP A 119 5.78 -12.16 6.14
N GLU A 120 6.75 -11.43 5.64
CA GLU A 120 7.39 -11.66 4.31
C GLU A 120 8.06 -13.05 4.19
N TYR A 121 8.25 -13.78 5.30
CA TYR A 121 8.90 -15.09 5.32
C TYR A 121 7.92 -16.27 5.33
N SER A 122 6.63 -16.01 5.43
CA SER A 122 5.58 -17.03 5.46
C SER A 122 4.31 -16.53 4.78
N GLU A 123 3.45 -17.45 4.36
CA GLU A 123 2.17 -17.13 3.74
C GLU A 123 1.09 -17.98 4.42
N HIS A 124 0.54 -17.47 5.51
CA HIS A 124 -0.43 -18.19 6.33
C HIS A 124 -1.80 -17.52 6.37
N LEU A 125 -2.86 -18.30 6.50
CA LEU A 125 -4.23 -17.77 6.61
C LEU A 125 -4.41 -16.79 7.77
N VAL A 126 -3.64 -16.91 8.84
CA VAL A 126 -3.70 -16.02 10.00
C VAL A 126 -3.38 -14.56 9.64
N GLU A 127 -2.65 -14.32 8.56
CA GLU A 127 -2.34 -12.96 8.09
C GLU A 127 -3.60 -12.19 7.69
N GLN A 128 -4.65 -12.88 7.27
CA GLN A 128 -5.96 -12.25 7.05
C GLN A 128 -6.61 -11.78 8.36
N ASP A 129 -6.37 -12.48 9.47
CA ASP A 129 -6.84 -12.07 10.80
C ASP A 129 -6.03 -10.85 11.28
N TYR A 130 -4.71 -10.83 11.05
CA TYR A 130 -3.88 -9.67 11.33
C TYR A 130 -4.30 -8.45 10.51
N TRP A 131 -4.59 -8.65 9.23
CA TRP A 131 -5.09 -7.59 8.36
C TRP A 131 -6.44 -7.06 8.85
N ALA A 132 -7.38 -7.94 9.20
CA ALA A 132 -8.67 -7.54 9.73
C ALA A 132 -8.53 -6.73 11.04
N ALA A 133 -7.65 -7.16 11.94
CA ALA A 133 -7.35 -6.43 13.17
C ALA A 133 -6.70 -5.05 12.89
N ALA A 134 -5.85 -4.95 11.84
CA ALA A 134 -5.27 -3.69 11.41
C ALA A 134 -6.33 -2.72 10.87
N VAL A 135 -7.31 -3.23 10.12
CA VAL A 135 -8.46 -2.45 9.62
C VAL A 135 -9.33 -1.94 10.77
N GLU A 136 -9.67 -2.79 11.73
CA GLU A 136 -10.45 -2.40 12.92
C GLU A 136 -9.70 -1.36 13.75
N TYR A 137 -8.40 -1.50 13.88
CA TYR A 137 -7.58 -0.50 14.56
C TYR A 137 -7.58 0.83 13.80
N ALA A 138 -7.46 0.82 12.47
CA ALA A 138 -7.50 2.02 11.64
C ALA A 138 -8.83 2.77 11.79
N ASP A 139 -9.97 2.06 11.83
CA ASP A 139 -11.29 2.62 12.15
C ASP A 139 -11.29 3.28 13.54
N SER A 140 -10.75 2.60 14.54
CA SER A 140 -10.73 3.08 15.93
C SER A 140 -9.92 4.35 16.15
N VAL A 141 -8.91 4.62 15.30
CA VAL A 141 -8.06 5.81 15.37
C VAL A 141 -8.44 6.91 14.37
N GLY A 142 -9.56 6.72 13.65
CA GLY A 142 -10.14 7.74 12.77
C GLY A 142 -9.40 7.92 11.46
N VAL A 143 -9.02 6.83 10.80
CA VAL A 143 -8.40 6.84 9.47
C VAL A 143 -9.47 7.12 8.41
N ASP A 144 -9.16 7.99 7.44
CA ASP A 144 -10.02 8.30 6.30
C ASP A 144 -9.79 7.36 5.11
N VAL A 145 -8.52 6.99 4.86
CA VAL A 145 -8.11 6.18 3.71
C VAL A 145 -7.20 5.04 4.16
N LEU A 146 -7.53 3.83 3.74
CA LEU A 146 -6.70 2.63 3.92
C LEU A 146 -6.01 2.28 2.60
N ASN A 147 -4.68 2.21 2.61
CA ASN A 147 -3.91 1.62 1.52
C ASN A 147 -3.41 0.25 1.94
N THR A 148 -3.69 -0.78 1.14
CA THR A 148 -3.17 -2.12 1.30
C THR A 148 -2.62 -2.65 -0.02
N SER A 149 -1.30 -2.82 -0.09
CA SER A 149 -0.60 -3.33 -1.27
C SER A 149 -0.30 -4.83 -1.14
N LEU A 150 -1.23 -5.54 -0.50
CA LEU A 150 -1.19 -6.97 -0.20
C LEU A 150 -2.22 -7.74 -1.02
N GLY A 151 -2.04 -9.08 -1.12
CA GLY A 151 -3.05 -9.90 -1.78
C GLY A 151 -2.70 -11.38 -1.73
N TYR A 152 -3.67 -12.20 -1.33
CA TYR A 152 -3.49 -13.61 -0.99
C TYR A 152 -4.28 -14.54 -1.92
N TYR A 153 -3.67 -15.60 -2.40
CA TYR A 153 -4.33 -16.70 -3.09
C TYR A 153 -3.62 -18.05 -2.92
N ALA A 154 -2.34 -18.03 -2.63
CA ALA A 154 -1.51 -19.21 -2.44
C ALA A 154 -0.87 -19.16 -1.06
N PHE A 155 -0.94 -20.25 -0.32
CA PHE A 155 -0.46 -20.36 1.04
C PHE A 155 0.58 -21.47 1.16
N ASP A 156 1.40 -21.45 2.20
CA ASP A 156 2.38 -22.49 2.51
C ASP A 156 1.70 -23.86 2.66
N ASP A 157 0.57 -23.90 3.36
CA ASP A 157 -0.36 -25.04 3.30
C ASP A 157 -1.19 -24.97 2.02
N LYS A 158 -0.76 -25.68 0.98
CA LYS A 158 -1.41 -25.71 -0.33
C LYS A 158 -2.88 -26.15 -0.28
N SER A 159 -3.32 -26.83 0.78
CA SER A 159 -4.72 -27.21 0.96
C SER A 159 -5.62 -25.99 1.18
N LYS A 160 -5.04 -24.86 1.58
CA LYS A 160 -5.72 -23.58 1.84
C LYS A 160 -5.76 -22.66 0.64
N ASN A 161 -5.05 -22.98 -0.44
CA ASN A 161 -4.98 -22.15 -1.65
C ASN A 161 -6.39 -21.84 -2.18
N TYR A 162 -6.61 -20.58 -2.50
CA TYR A 162 -7.85 -20.16 -3.15
C TYR A 162 -7.92 -20.66 -4.58
N LYS A 163 -9.14 -20.88 -5.03
CA LYS A 163 -9.49 -21.24 -6.41
C LYS A 163 -10.23 -20.07 -7.05
N LEU A 164 -10.29 -19.99 -8.36
CA LEU A 164 -10.99 -18.91 -9.07
C LEU A 164 -12.42 -18.68 -8.59
N ARG A 165 -13.13 -19.76 -8.22
CA ARG A 165 -14.49 -19.69 -7.68
C ARG A 165 -14.59 -19.04 -6.29
N ASN A 166 -13.46 -18.85 -5.61
CA ASN A 166 -13.39 -18.21 -4.30
C ASN A 166 -13.21 -16.68 -4.40
N LEU A 167 -13.04 -16.14 -5.61
CA LEU A 167 -12.97 -14.70 -5.88
C LEU A 167 -14.41 -14.18 -6.06
N ASP A 168 -15.15 -14.12 -5.00
CA ASP A 168 -16.58 -13.78 -4.96
C ASP A 168 -16.88 -12.64 -3.97
N GLY A 169 -15.85 -12.06 -3.37
CA GLY A 169 -15.96 -11.00 -2.36
C GLY A 169 -16.41 -11.50 -0.99
N HIS A 170 -16.71 -12.80 -0.86
CA HIS A 170 -17.32 -13.37 0.36
C HIS A 170 -16.52 -14.54 0.95
N HIS A 171 -15.71 -15.23 0.15
CA HIS A 171 -14.97 -16.41 0.61
C HIS A 171 -13.80 -16.02 1.53
N ALA A 172 -12.93 -15.14 1.09
CA ALA A 172 -11.80 -14.68 1.91
C ALA A 172 -12.28 -13.79 3.06
N LEU A 173 -11.66 -13.97 4.25
CA LEU A 173 -11.98 -13.13 5.41
C LEU A 173 -11.76 -11.65 5.11
N MET A 174 -10.60 -11.32 4.52
CA MET A 174 -10.25 -9.94 4.21
C MET A 174 -11.17 -9.31 3.15
N SER A 175 -11.69 -10.08 2.19
CA SER A 175 -12.66 -9.56 1.21
C SER A 175 -13.99 -9.20 1.87
N ARG A 176 -14.46 -10.02 2.82
CA ARG A 176 -15.66 -9.70 3.60
C ARG A 176 -15.49 -8.45 4.45
N GLN A 177 -14.31 -8.27 5.05
CA GLN A 177 -14.02 -7.06 5.84
C GLN A 177 -13.87 -5.84 4.93
N ALA A 178 -13.17 -5.99 3.80
CA ALA A 178 -13.00 -4.93 2.81
C ALA A 178 -14.35 -4.38 2.32
N SER A 179 -15.32 -5.25 2.03
CA SER A 179 -16.68 -4.85 1.59
C SER A 179 -17.45 -4.03 2.64
N ARG A 180 -17.03 -4.04 3.91
CA ARG A 180 -17.69 -3.31 5.01
C ARG A 180 -17.01 -1.99 5.34
N ILE A 181 -15.84 -1.72 4.79
CA ILE A 181 -15.04 -0.53 5.13
C ILE A 181 -15.76 0.74 4.72
N ALA A 182 -16.41 0.75 3.56
CA ALA A 182 -17.18 1.89 3.07
C ALA A 182 -18.33 2.29 4.02
N ASP A 183 -18.99 1.30 4.64
CA ASP A 183 -20.05 1.53 5.65
C ASP A 183 -19.52 2.22 6.92
N LYS A 184 -18.20 2.20 7.13
CA LYS A 184 -17.51 2.86 8.23
C LYS A 184 -17.05 4.27 7.88
N GLY A 185 -17.24 4.70 6.65
CA GLY A 185 -16.79 6.02 6.16
C GLY A 185 -15.34 6.06 5.72
N MET A 186 -14.63 4.94 5.66
CA MET A 186 -13.27 4.85 5.17
C MET A 186 -13.23 4.46 3.69
N VAL A 187 -12.23 4.96 2.95
CA VAL A 187 -11.96 4.55 1.58
C VAL A 187 -10.85 3.50 1.58
N LEU A 188 -11.12 2.31 1.04
CA LEU A 188 -10.11 1.28 0.83
C LEU A 188 -9.54 1.37 -0.57
N VAL A 189 -8.21 1.46 -0.64
CA VAL A 189 -7.43 1.29 -1.87
C VAL A 189 -6.59 0.03 -1.73
N CYS A 190 -6.88 -1.00 -2.51
CA CYS A 190 -6.18 -2.27 -2.45
C CYS A 190 -5.57 -2.66 -3.79
N SER A 191 -4.49 -3.45 -3.72
CA SER A 191 -3.85 -4.04 -4.89
C SER A 191 -4.78 -5.04 -5.58
N ALA A 192 -4.74 -5.06 -6.91
CA ALA A 192 -5.31 -6.15 -7.70
C ALA A 192 -4.41 -7.40 -7.74
N GLY A 193 -3.23 -7.34 -7.13
CA GLY A 193 -2.22 -8.39 -7.13
C GLY A 193 -1.28 -8.34 -8.35
N ASN A 194 -0.20 -9.10 -8.27
CA ASN A 194 0.88 -9.11 -9.27
C ASN A 194 0.86 -10.34 -10.20
N SER A 195 -0.17 -11.19 -10.09
CA SER A 195 -0.22 -12.50 -10.75
C SER A 195 -0.94 -12.50 -12.11
N GLY A 196 -1.22 -11.31 -12.67
CA GLY A 196 -1.93 -11.17 -13.94
C GLY A 196 -1.21 -11.80 -15.14
N ALA A 197 0.11 -11.74 -15.19
CA ALA A 197 0.93 -12.37 -16.22
C ALA A 197 1.30 -13.84 -15.93
N GLY A 198 1.10 -14.30 -14.68
CA GLY A 198 1.40 -15.65 -14.23
C GLY A 198 0.28 -16.66 -14.56
N SER A 199 0.35 -17.83 -13.94
CA SER A 199 -0.68 -18.88 -14.10
C SER A 199 -2.02 -18.52 -13.48
N TRP A 200 -2.03 -17.67 -12.44
CA TRP A 200 -3.25 -17.24 -11.77
C TRP A 200 -4.14 -16.36 -12.65
N LYS A 201 -3.59 -15.37 -13.34
CA LYS A 201 -4.26 -14.46 -14.31
C LYS A 201 -5.52 -13.76 -13.78
N LYS A 202 -5.62 -13.57 -12.47
CA LYS A 202 -6.77 -12.97 -11.78
C LYS A 202 -6.27 -12.02 -10.69
N ILE A 203 -7.21 -11.23 -10.18
CA ILE A 203 -7.02 -10.44 -8.98
C ILE A 203 -6.83 -11.34 -7.75
N THR A 204 -6.39 -10.77 -6.65
CA THR A 204 -6.22 -11.46 -5.37
C THR A 204 -7.07 -10.76 -4.30
N PRO A 205 -7.64 -11.50 -3.32
CA PRO A 205 -8.23 -10.90 -2.15
C PRO A 205 -7.23 -9.94 -1.44
N PRO A 206 -7.70 -8.76 -0.98
CA PRO A 206 -9.07 -8.28 -0.91
C PRO A 206 -9.57 -7.55 -2.17
N GLY A 207 -8.82 -7.54 -3.27
CA GLY A 207 -9.18 -6.84 -4.50
C GLY A 207 -10.47 -7.36 -5.19
N ASP A 208 -10.99 -8.52 -4.76
CA ASP A 208 -12.27 -9.09 -5.19
C ASP A 208 -13.46 -8.64 -4.33
N ALA A 209 -13.24 -7.76 -3.34
CA ALA A 209 -14.33 -7.26 -2.49
C ALA A 209 -15.41 -6.56 -3.32
N GLY A 210 -16.66 -6.77 -2.94
CA GLY A 210 -17.83 -6.07 -3.49
C GLY A 210 -18.24 -4.91 -2.59
N ASN A 211 -18.66 -3.82 -3.18
CA ASN A 211 -19.27 -2.68 -2.48
C ASN A 211 -20.77 -2.65 -2.78
#